data_4751e8c241011f1c2794266f2af0e5ba
#
_entry.id   4751e8c241011f1c2794266f2af0e5ba
#
_cell.length_a   1.000
_cell.length_b   1.000
_cell.length_c   1.000
_cell.angle_alpha   90.00
_cell.angle_beta   90.00
_cell.angle_gamma   90.00
#
_symmetry.space_group_name_H-M   'P 1'
#
loop_
_entity.id
_entity.type
_entity.pdbx_description
1 polymer ?
#
loop_
_entity_poly.entity_id
_entity_poly.type
_entity_poly.pdbx_seq_one_letter_code
_entity_poly.pdbx_strand_id
1 'polypeptide(L)'
;MRSQILNQAVVRASSKLEVYMNLKKVGRNMLLAICDAEILGRTLCEGKIVFHVKEDFYKGARVNVEEAISMIENSTIVNMVGKNVVKKAIQRGYVHPEAVLNIEGVPHAQIVKL
;
A
#
# COMPACT_ATOMS: atom_id res chain seq x y z
N MET A 1 -24.96 16.38 18.31
CA MET A 1 -24.89 14.97 18.70
C MET A 1 -24.80 13.99 17.54
N ARG A 2 -25.63 14.18 16.53
CA ARG A 2 -25.59 13.29 15.35
C ARG A 2 -24.27 13.36 14.60
N SER A 3 -23.69 14.56 14.47
CA SER A 3 -22.41 14.73 13.79
C SER A 3 -21.26 14.03 14.51
N GLN A 4 -21.30 13.95 15.83
CA GLN A 4 -20.27 13.25 16.59
C GLN A 4 -20.34 11.74 16.36
N ILE A 5 -21.57 11.18 16.27
CA ILE A 5 -21.74 9.76 16.01
C ILE A 5 -21.23 9.42 14.62
N LEU A 6 -21.54 10.25 13.63
CA LEU A 6 -21.05 10.06 12.26
C LEU A 6 -19.53 10.13 12.18
N ASN A 7 -18.92 11.09 12.92
CA ASN A 7 -17.48 11.23 12.94
C ASN A 7 -16.80 9.99 13.55
N GLN A 8 -17.37 9.43 14.59
CA GLN A 8 -16.84 8.21 15.22
C GLN A 8 -16.93 7.03 14.25
N ALA A 9 -18.03 6.90 13.50
CA ALA A 9 -18.18 5.83 12.52
C ALA A 9 -17.15 5.95 11.40
N VAL A 10 -16.89 7.16 10.91
CA VAL A 10 -15.89 7.42 9.88
C VAL A 10 -14.49 7.06 10.38
N VAL A 11 -14.14 7.46 11.60
CA VAL A 11 -12.84 7.14 12.19
C VAL A 11 -12.64 5.63 12.31
N ARG A 12 -13.68 4.90 12.77
CA ARG A 12 -13.61 3.44 12.89
C ARG A 12 -13.43 2.76 11.53
N ALA A 13 -14.15 3.23 10.52
CA ALA A 13 -14.02 2.68 9.17
C ALA A 13 -12.60 2.88 8.64
N SER A 14 -12.02 4.07 8.85
CA SER A 14 -10.66 4.36 8.43
C SER A 14 -9.64 3.49 9.15
N SER A 15 -9.82 3.24 10.45
CA SER A 15 -8.86 2.46 11.24
C SER A 15 -8.79 0.99 10.82
N LYS A 16 -9.81 0.49 10.09
CA LYS A 16 -9.80 -0.89 9.58
C LYS A 16 -8.92 -1.07 8.36
N LEU A 17 -8.53 0.02 7.70
CA LEU A 17 -7.72 0.00 6.49
C LEU A 17 -6.27 0.33 6.82
N GLU A 18 -5.67 -0.54 7.63
CA GLU A 18 -4.28 -0.36 8.03
C GLU A 18 -3.32 -1.04 7.07
N VAL A 19 -2.17 -0.40 6.91
CA VAL A 19 -1.08 -0.89 6.07
C VAL A 19 0.24 -0.76 6.82
N TYR A 20 1.25 -1.48 6.35
CA TYR A 20 2.64 -1.19 6.74
C TYR A 20 3.26 -0.34 5.64
N MET A 21 4.05 0.64 6.03
CA MET A 21 4.83 1.41 5.07
C MET A 21 6.26 1.54 5.55
N ASN A 22 7.18 1.50 4.61
CA ASN A 22 8.61 1.63 4.88
C ASN A 22 9.18 2.60 3.84
N LEU A 23 9.71 3.71 4.32
CA LEU A 23 10.30 4.73 3.46
C LEU A 23 11.81 4.70 3.67
N LYS A 24 12.56 4.44 2.60
CA LYS A 24 14.02 4.33 2.64
C LYS A 24 14.66 5.22 1.60
N LYS A 25 15.76 5.85 1.98
CA LYS A 25 16.59 6.54 1.01
C LYS A 25 17.59 5.54 0.45
N VAL A 26 17.58 5.35 -0.87
CA VAL A 26 18.48 4.44 -1.57
C VAL A 26 19.17 5.24 -2.69
N GLY A 27 20.40 5.66 -2.43
CA GLY A 27 21.09 6.56 -3.35
C GLY A 27 20.33 7.88 -3.50
N ARG A 28 19.93 8.19 -4.73
CA ARG A 28 19.14 9.40 -5.03
C ARG A 28 17.64 9.16 -4.90
N ASN A 29 17.23 7.92 -4.66
CA ASN A 29 15.82 7.56 -4.65
C ASN A 29 15.25 7.54 -3.23
N MET A 30 13.98 7.91 -3.14
CA MET A 30 13.17 7.67 -1.97
C MET A 30 12.25 6.51 -2.32
N LEU A 31 12.52 5.35 -1.72
CA LEU A 31 11.77 4.12 -1.95
C LEU A 31 10.70 3.97 -0.89
N LEU A 32 9.44 3.94 -1.33
CA LEU A 32 8.30 3.72 -0.45
C LEU A 32 7.73 2.34 -0.73
N ALA A 33 7.70 1.48 0.28
CA ALA A 33 7.09 0.16 0.19
C ALA A 33 5.86 0.13 1.07
N ILE A 34 4.72 -0.28 0.51
CA ILE A 34 3.45 -0.32 1.24
C ILE A 34 2.79 -1.67 1.03
N CYS A 35 2.33 -2.31 2.10
CA CYS A 35 1.51 -3.51 1.98
C CYS A 35 0.34 -3.48 2.96
N ASP A 36 -0.77 -4.09 2.56
CA ASP A 36 -1.87 -4.30 3.48
C ASP A 36 -1.38 -5.08 4.70
N ALA A 37 -1.82 -4.68 5.90
CA ALA A 37 -1.28 -5.22 7.13
C ALA A 37 -1.44 -6.75 7.23
N GLU A 38 -2.55 -7.27 6.72
CA GLU A 38 -2.90 -8.69 6.84
C GLU A 38 -2.07 -9.63 5.97
N ILE A 39 -1.34 -9.10 4.96
CA ILE A 39 -0.56 -9.95 4.05
C ILE A 39 0.94 -9.91 4.31
N LEU A 40 1.38 -9.13 5.29
CA LEU A 40 2.81 -9.07 5.62
C LEU A 40 3.34 -10.46 5.97
N GLY A 41 4.45 -10.84 5.35
CA GLY A 41 5.07 -12.14 5.58
C GLY A 41 4.54 -13.27 4.72
N ARG A 42 3.44 -13.05 3.99
CA ARG A 42 2.86 -14.08 3.13
C ARG A 42 3.66 -14.25 1.85
N THR A 43 3.61 -15.47 1.29
CA THR A 43 4.14 -15.76 -0.03
C THR A 43 2.96 -15.99 -0.96
N LEU A 44 2.93 -15.25 -2.06
CA LEU A 44 1.87 -15.33 -3.05
C LEU A 44 2.41 -16.06 -4.28
N CYS A 45 1.65 -16.99 -4.81
CA CYS A 45 2.07 -17.78 -5.95
C CYS A 45 1.00 -17.78 -7.03
N GLU A 46 1.41 -17.59 -8.27
CA GLU A 46 0.53 -17.72 -9.41
C GLU A 46 1.35 -18.14 -10.63
N GLY A 47 1.09 -19.36 -11.11
CA GLY A 47 1.91 -19.93 -12.18
C GLY A 47 3.36 -20.04 -11.75
N LYS A 48 4.25 -19.41 -12.51
CA LYS A 48 5.69 -19.38 -12.19
C LYS A 48 6.07 -18.21 -11.29
N ILE A 49 5.12 -17.33 -10.98
CA ILE A 49 5.40 -16.16 -10.17
C ILE A 49 5.33 -16.56 -8.69
N VAL A 50 6.40 -16.24 -7.97
CA VAL A 50 6.46 -16.38 -6.51
C VAL A 50 6.80 -15.01 -5.94
N PHE A 51 5.88 -14.44 -5.17
CA PHE A 51 6.07 -13.11 -4.58
C PHE A 51 6.00 -13.21 -3.07
N HIS A 52 7.10 -12.90 -2.43
CA HIS A 52 7.19 -12.91 -0.98
C HIS A 52 7.02 -11.49 -0.43
N VAL A 53 5.99 -11.28 0.40
CA VAL A 53 5.75 -9.98 1.04
C VAL A 53 6.66 -9.91 2.27
N LYS A 54 7.92 -9.54 2.03
CA LYS A 54 8.98 -9.62 3.04
C LYS A 54 8.84 -8.55 4.12
N GLU A 55 8.94 -8.97 5.38
CA GLU A 55 8.90 -8.05 6.49
C GLU A 55 10.02 -7.00 6.40
N ASP A 56 11.23 -7.41 6.05
CA ASP A 56 12.37 -6.50 5.92
C ASP A 56 12.12 -5.37 4.91
N PHE A 57 11.31 -5.64 3.91
CA PHE A 57 11.04 -4.67 2.85
C PHE A 57 9.86 -3.76 3.18
N TYR A 58 8.81 -4.32 3.76
CA TYR A 58 7.54 -3.60 3.96
C TYR A 58 7.30 -3.12 5.39
N LYS A 59 7.86 -3.80 6.39
CA LYS A 59 7.52 -3.49 7.77
C LYS A 59 8.31 -2.30 8.31
N GLY A 60 7.69 -1.15 8.30
CA GLY A 60 8.17 0.04 8.96
C GLY A 60 7.09 0.50 9.93
N ALA A 61 6.45 1.61 9.63
CA ALA A 61 5.34 2.12 10.43
C ALA A 61 4.03 1.43 10.04
N ARG A 62 3.20 1.13 11.02
CA ARG A 62 1.83 0.68 10.78
C ARG A 62 0.93 1.90 10.83
N VAL A 63 0.28 2.21 9.73
CA VAL A 63 -0.48 3.44 9.57
C VAL A 63 -1.78 3.19 8.81
N ASN A 64 -2.62 4.19 8.77
CA ASN A 64 -3.83 4.18 7.95
C ASN A 64 -3.42 4.28 6.47
N VAL A 65 -4.18 3.64 5.59
CA VAL A 65 -3.90 3.62 4.15
C VAL A 65 -3.81 5.03 3.56
N GLU A 66 -4.64 5.96 4.02
CA GLU A 66 -4.60 7.34 3.53
C GLU A 66 -3.27 8.02 3.84
N GLU A 67 -2.74 7.80 5.03
CA GLU A 67 -1.45 8.36 5.42
C GLU A 67 -0.33 7.80 4.56
N ALA A 68 -0.33 6.49 4.31
CA ALA A 68 0.68 5.87 3.46
C ALA A 68 0.61 6.40 2.02
N ILE A 69 -0.59 6.53 1.47
CA ILE A 69 -0.79 7.04 0.11
C ILE A 69 -0.29 8.49 -0.02
N SER A 70 -0.44 9.29 1.02
CA SER A 70 0.05 10.68 1.01
C SER A 70 1.57 10.77 0.83
N MET A 71 2.30 9.71 1.19
CA MET A 71 3.75 9.67 1.08
C MET A 71 4.24 9.41 -0.35
N ILE A 72 3.34 9.04 -1.26
CA ILE A 72 3.71 8.82 -2.67
C ILE A 72 4.28 10.09 -3.30
N GLU A 73 3.74 11.24 -2.93
CA GLU A 73 4.22 12.53 -3.46
C GLU A 73 5.70 12.78 -3.16
N ASN A 74 6.18 12.28 -2.04
CA ASN A 74 7.57 12.48 -1.60
C ASN A 74 8.49 11.34 -1.98
N SER A 75 8.01 10.40 -2.79
CA SER A 75 8.76 9.20 -3.15
C SER A 75 9.09 9.21 -4.63
N THR A 76 10.17 8.55 -5.02
CA THR A 76 10.56 8.41 -6.42
C THR A 76 10.29 7.01 -6.94
N ILE A 77 10.31 6.03 -6.05
CA ILE A 77 9.98 4.64 -6.38
C ILE A 77 8.98 4.17 -5.34
N VAL A 78 7.86 3.59 -5.79
CA VAL A 78 6.83 3.07 -4.89
C VAL A 78 6.52 1.63 -5.27
N ASN A 79 6.47 0.77 -4.26
CA ASN A 79 6.09 -0.63 -4.42
C ASN A 79 4.91 -0.89 -3.51
N MET A 80 3.79 -1.35 -4.09
CA MET A 80 2.56 -1.56 -3.34
C MET A 80 2.02 -2.96 -3.58
N VAL A 81 1.58 -3.62 -2.52
CA VAL A 81 0.92 -4.92 -2.61
C VAL A 81 -0.23 -4.97 -1.62
N GLY A 82 -1.41 -5.41 -2.09
CA GLY A 82 -2.59 -5.54 -1.26
C GLY A 82 -3.79 -4.83 -1.86
N LYS A 83 -4.96 -5.37 -1.57
CA LYS A 83 -6.22 -4.87 -2.12
C LYS A 83 -6.52 -3.44 -1.70
N ASN A 84 -6.28 -3.12 -0.44
CA ASN A 84 -6.61 -1.81 0.09
C ASN A 84 -5.69 -0.71 -0.44
N VAL A 85 -4.38 -0.95 -0.39
CA VAL A 85 -3.43 0.07 -0.82
C VAL A 85 -3.52 0.32 -2.33
N VAL A 86 -3.60 -0.75 -3.13
CA VAL A 86 -3.65 -0.59 -4.58
C VAL A 86 -4.96 0.07 -5.02
N LYS A 87 -6.08 -0.33 -4.41
CA LYS A 87 -7.37 0.30 -4.69
C LYS A 87 -7.32 1.80 -4.41
N LYS A 88 -6.75 2.18 -3.28
CA LYS A 88 -6.65 3.60 -2.91
C LYS A 88 -5.74 4.36 -3.87
N ALA A 89 -4.63 3.75 -4.28
CA ALA A 89 -3.73 4.37 -5.24
C ALA A 89 -4.41 4.60 -6.60
N ILE A 90 -5.24 3.66 -7.03
CA ILE A 90 -6.03 3.81 -8.25
C ILE A 90 -7.04 4.95 -8.10
N GLN A 91 -7.77 4.98 -6.98
CA GLN A 91 -8.77 6.02 -6.72
C GLN A 91 -8.17 7.42 -6.70
N ARG A 92 -6.94 7.54 -6.23
CA ARG A 92 -6.24 8.82 -6.17
C ARG A 92 -5.48 9.16 -7.45
N GLY A 93 -5.56 8.29 -8.47
CA GLY A 93 -4.94 8.55 -9.77
C GLY A 93 -3.45 8.29 -9.84
N TYR A 94 -2.87 7.63 -8.84
CA TYR A 94 -1.44 7.30 -8.86
C TYR A 94 -1.11 6.08 -9.72
N VAL A 95 -2.06 5.18 -9.89
CA VAL A 95 -1.87 3.93 -10.61
C VAL A 95 -3.03 3.71 -11.56
N HIS A 96 -2.71 3.37 -12.82
CA HIS A 96 -3.73 2.97 -13.78
C HIS A 96 -4.15 1.53 -13.50
N PRO A 97 -5.46 1.21 -13.54
CA PRO A 97 -5.92 -0.16 -13.25
C PRO A 97 -5.25 -1.22 -14.12
N GLU A 98 -4.92 -0.90 -15.37
CA GLU A 98 -4.29 -1.83 -16.28
C GLU A 98 -2.81 -2.10 -15.96
N ALA A 99 -2.20 -1.27 -15.12
CA ALA A 99 -0.81 -1.46 -14.71
C ALA A 99 -0.66 -2.36 -13.49
N VAL A 100 -1.77 -2.88 -12.97
CA VAL A 100 -1.78 -3.73 -11.78
C VAL A 100 -1.58 -5.18 -12.18
N LEU A 101 -0.64 -5.86 -11.49
CA LEU A 101 -0.44 -7.29 -11.64
C LEU A 101 -1.13 -8.00 -10.47
N ASN A 102 -2.01 -8.95 -10.79
CA ASN A 102 -2.65 -9.76 -9.75
C ASN A 102 -1.87 -11.05 -9.55
N ILE A 103 -1.51 -11.32 -8.30
CA ILE A 103 -0.79 -12.53 -7.93
C ILE A 103 -1.62 -13.23 -6.87
N GLU A 104 -2.20 -14.37 -7.21
CA GLU A 104 -3.09 -15.12 -6.33
C GLU A 104 -4.25 -14.25 -5.81
N GLY A 105 -4.79 -13.40 -6.69
CA GLY A 105 -5.88 -12.51 -6.36
C GLY A 105 -5.49 -11.25 -5.57
N VAL A 106 -4.20 -11.06 -5.31
CA VAL A 106 -3.71 -9.89 -4.59
C VAL A 106 -3.04 -8.93 -5.57
N PRO A 107 -3.50 -7.67 -5.66
CA PRO A 107 -2.93 -6.72 -6.61
C PRO A 107 -1.58 -6.19 -6.15
N HIS A 108 -0.68 -6.03 -7.12
CA HIS A 108 0.64 -5.46 -6.95
C HIS A 108 0.85 -4.37 -7.99
N ALA A 109 1.41 -3.26 -7.59
CA ALA A 109 1.69 -2.14 -8.47
C ALA A 109 2.98 -1.44 -8.09
N GLN A 110 3.63 -0.86 -9.09
CA GLN A 110 4.86 -0.09 -8.89
C GLN A 110 4.75 1.25 -9.58
N ILE A 111 5.39 2.26 -8.97
CA ILE A 111 5.52 3.59 -9.56
C ILE A 111 7.00 3.91 -9.61
N VAL A 112 7.47 4.35 -10.76
CA VAL A 112 8.84 4.85 -10.92
C VAL A 112 8.74 6.24 -11.53
N LYS A 113 9.17 7.25 -10.79
CA LYS A 113 9.17 8.63 -11.26
C LYS A 113 10.53 8.90 -11.91
N LEU A 114 10.50 9.27 -13.15
CA LEU A 114 11.73 9.52 -13.93
C LEU A 114 12.21 10.97 -13.85
#